data_3993d9699646484d1419885f8c4946bc
#
_entry.id   3993d9699646484d1419885f8c4946bc
#
_cell.length_a   1.000
_cell.length_b   1.000
_cell.length_c   1.000
_cell.angle_alpha   90.00
_cell.angle_beta   90.00
_cell.angle_gamma   90.00
#
_symmetry.space_group_name_H-M   'P 1'
#
loop_
_entity.id
_entity.type
_entity.pdbx_description
1 polymer ?
#
loop_
_entity_poly.entity_id
_entity_poly.type
_entity_poly.pdbx_seq_one_letter_code
_entity_poly.pdbx_strand_id
1 'polypeptide(L)' 'MTYFKTKAAAQALADSLAAQDADAWRYEVQAGARGFYVAVFDFDNYFLGNL' A
#
# COMPACT_ATOMS: atom_id res chain seq x y z
N MET A 1 -2.42 11.26 0.37
CA MET A 1 -2.11 10.01 1.08
C MET A 1 -3.25 9.67 2.04
N THR A 2 -3.66 8.42 2.07
CA THR A 2 -4.74 7.96 2.95
C THR A 2 -4.16 7.24 4.16
N TYR A 3 -4.55 7.66 5.36
CA TYR A 3 -4.11 7.02 6.59
C TYR A 3 -5.23 6.17 7.17
N PHE A 4 -4.84 5.02 7.69
CA PHE A 4 -5.74 4.08 8.37
C PHE A 4 -5.34 3.98 9.83
N LYS A 5 -6.31 3.79 10.70
CA LYS A 5 -6.06 3.68 12.15
C LYS A 5 -5.41 2.35 12.53
N THR A 6 -5.64 1.30 11.73
CA THR A 6 -5.11 -0.03 12.00
C THR A 6 -4.36 -0.57 10.80
N LYS A 7 -3.38 -1.42 11.08
CA LYS A 7 -2.66 -2.12 10.03
C LYS A 7 -3.59 -3.00 9.19
N ALA A 8 -4.56 -3.65 9.84
CA ALA A 8 -5.49 -4.53 9.16
C ALA A 8 -6.31 -3.79 8.11
N ALA A 9 -6.74 -2.55 8.39
CA ALA A 9 -7.49 -1.74 7.43
C ALA A 9 -6.63 -1.36 6.22
N ALA A 10 -5.38 -0.96 6.46
CA ALA A 10 -4.46 -0.64 5.37
C ALA A 10 -4.13 -1.89 4.55
N GLN A 11 -3.95 -3.03 5.21
CA GLN A 11 -3.66 -4.30 4.54
C GLN A 11 -4.83 -4.75 3.67
N ALA A 12 -6.06 -4.52 4.11
CA ALA A 12 -7.24 -4.84 3.30
C ALA A 12 -7.25 -4.07 1.98
N LEU A 13 -6.89 -2.79 2.02
CA LEU A 13 -6.76 -2.00 0.79
C LEU A 13 -5.63 -2.53 -0.10
N ALA A 14 -4.46 -2.79 0.48
CA ALA A 14 -3.33 -3.30 -0.27
C ALA A 14 -3.66 -4.63 -0.96
N ASP A 15 -4.31 -5.54 -0.25
CA ASP A 15 -4.71 -6.83 -0.79
C ASP A 15 -5.72 -6.68 -1.94
N SER A 16 -6.68 -5.77 -1.78
CA SER A 16 -7.68 -5.51 -2.81
C SER A 16 -7.04 -4.96 -4.09
N LEU A 17 -6.11 -4.02 -3.95
CA LEU A 17 -5.43 -3.44 -5.09
C LEU A 17 -4.50 -4.44 -5.79
N ALA A 18 -3.80 -5.26 -5.01
CA ALA A 18 -2.94 -6.31 -5.56
C ALA A 18 -3.75 -7.31 -6.39
N ALA A 19 -4.95 -7.65 -5.93
CA ALA A 19 -5.83 -8.55 -6.67
C ALA A 19 -6.32 -7.95 -7.97
N GLN A 20 -6.53 -6.62 -8.02
CA GLN A 20 -6.99 -5.93 -9.22
C GLN A 20 -5.90 -5.72 -10.24
N ASP A 21 -4.70 -5.40 -9.79
CA ASP A 21 -3.60 -5.00 -10.67
C ASP A 21 -2.77 -6.18 -11.18
N ALA A 22 -2.96 -7.35 -10.63
CA ALA A 22 -2.35 -8.59 -11.15
C ALA A 22 -0.87 -8.42 -11.52
N ASP A 23 0.01 -8.36 -10.57
CA ASP A 23 1.47 -8.34 -10.77
C ASP A 23 2.05 -7.06 -11.37
N ALA A 24 1.22 -6.05 -11.61
CA ALA A 24 1.75 -4.79 -12.17
C ALA A 24 2.56 -4.02 -11.15
N TRP A 25 2.07 -3.92 -9.91
CA TRP A 25 2.72 -3.17 -8.85
C TRP A 25 2.70 -3.95 -7.55
N ARG A 26 3.58 -3.57 -6.63
CA ARG A 26 3.61 -4.13 -5.28
C ARG A 26 3.07 -3.09 -4.30
N TYR A 27 2.17 -3.52 -3.43
CA TYR A 27 1.56 -2.67 -2.41
C TYR A 27 2.05 -3.09 -1.05
N GLU A 28 2.54 -2.14 -0.27
CA GLU A 28 3.17 -2.42 1.00
C GLU A 28 2.61 -1.51 2.10
N VAL A 29 2.16 -2.11 3.20
CA VAL A 29 1.65 -1.35 4.34
C VAL A 29 2.83 -0.86 5.17
N GLN A 30 2.83 0.43 5.48
CA GLN A 30 3.85 1.04 6.30
C GLN A 30 3.21 1.86 7.42
N ALA A 31 3.95 2.04 8.51
CA ALA A 31 3.50 2.84 9.65
C ALA A 31 4.13 4.22 9.59
N GLY A 32 3.32 5.23 9.86
CA GLY A 32 3.78 6.61 9.95
C GLY A 32 3.24 7.29 11.19
N ALA A 33 3.57 8.57 11.37
CA ALA A 33 3.15 9.32 12.54
C ALA A 33 1.62 9.47 12.64
N ARG A 34 0.93 9.45 11.52
CA ARG A 34 -0.53 9.65 11.48
C ARG A 34 -1.32 8.36 11.33
N GLY A 35 -0.67 7.22 11.30
CA GLY A 35 -1.31 5.93 11.15
C GLY A 35 -0.63 5.08 10.10
N PHE A 36 -1.36 4.13 9.55
CA PHE A 36 -0.84 3.21 8.55
C PHE A 36 -1.25 3.67 7.16
N TYR A 37 -0.38 3.46 6.20
CA TYR A 37 -0.64 3.84 4.81
C TYR A 37 -0.10 2.79 3.86
N VAL A 38 -0.48 2.88 2.58
CA VAL A 38 -0.05 1.93 1.57
C VAL A 38 0.94 2.62 0.63
N ALA A 39 2.15 2.07 0.55
CA ALA A 39 3.17 2.50 -0.38
C ALA A 39 3.13 1.63 -1.63
N VAL A 40 3.37 2.22 -2.79
CA VAL A 40 3.31 1.53 -4.08
C VAL A 40 4.69 1.48 -4.71
N PHE A 41 5.08 0.29 -5.15
CA PHE A 41 6.37 0.05 -5.82
C PHE A 41 6.12 -0.67 -7.14
N ASP A 42 6.99 -0.44 -8.12
CA ASP A 42 6.94 -1.20 -9.36
C ASP A 42 7.72 -2.54 -9.23
N PHE A 43 7.80 -3.28 -10.32
CA PHE A 43 8.51 -4.57 -10.35
C PHE A 43 9.97 -4.47 -9.93
N ASP A 44 10.61 -3.36 -10.26
CA ASP A 44 12.03 -3.17 -9.98
C ASP A 44 12.26 -2.58 -8.59
N ASN A 45 11.21 -2.53 -7.77
CA ASN A 45 11.22 -1.97 -6.41
C ASN A 45 11.46 -0.47 -6.36
N TYR A 46 11.15 0.23 -7.45
CA TYR A 46 11.16 1.69 -7.42
C TYR A 46 9.89 2.20 -6.75
N PHE A 47 10.08 3.11 -5.82
CA PHE A 47 8.96 3.73 -5.13
C PHE A 47 8.18 4.64 -6.08
N LEU A 48 6.89 4.39 -6.24
CA LEU A 48 6.02 5.17 -7.10
C LEU A 48 5.25 6.24 -6.36
N GLY A 49 4.94 6.01 -5.11
CA GLY A 49 4.18 6.97 -4.29
C GLY A 49 3.37 6.27 -3.21
N ASN A 50 2.66 7.07 -2.43
CA ASN A 50 1.77 6.58 -1.39
C ASN A 50 0.33 6.86 -1.77
N LEU A 51 -0.55 5.95 -1.44
CA LEU A 51 -1.99 6.12 -1.68
C LEU A 51 -2.66 6.99 -0.64
#